data_31214c5f5f62f5275ee41e9450981ae3
#
_entry.id   31214c5f5f62f5275ee41e9450981ae3
#
_cell.length_a   1.000
_cell.length_b   1.000
_cell.length_c   1.000
_cell.angle_alpha   90.00
_cell.angle_beta   90.00
_cell.angle_gamma   90.00
#
_symmetry.space_group_name_H-M   'P 1'
#
loop_
_entity.id
_entity.type
_entity.pdbx_description
1 polymer ?
#
loop_
_entity_poly.entity_id
_entity_poly.type
_entity_poly.pdbx_seq_one_letter_code
_entity_poly.pdbx_strand_id
1 'polypeptide(L)'
;MSLILRLASASLLVLMSGCANVSYYLQSVSGQLDIWRRERPVEGVIADPATSAALKQKLATVVRIRDFASRDLGLPDNRSYRSYADLERPFVVWNVFAAPEFSVQPVRWCFLFAGCVSYRGYFAKTDADRFAAELSGQGYEIHVGGVPAYSTLGYFADPVLNTFIHYPNAEIARLIFHELAHQVVYTRDDTVFNESFAVAVEIEGVKRWLARTGDERGRADFERRQRIRDEFTRLIEKHRERLEALYRTRIAPDAMRSCKAQILGELEQEYRALKQGWDGFTGYDRWFAHKPNNAQLASIAIYTQMVPAFQALLARERHELGRFYKAVRELARLPMEERTAALRALVPPSRTPE
;
A
#
# COMPACT_ATOMS: atom_id res chain seq x y z
N MET A 1 -12.89 -7.91 -51.13
CA MET A 1 -13.67 -8.16 -49.89
C MET A 1 -12.81 -8.45 -48.64
N SER A 2 -11.47 -8.62 -48.72
CA SER A 2 -10.67 -9.03 -47.56
C SER A 2 -10.00 -7.89 -46.76
N LEU A 3 -9.67 -6.74 -47.39
CA LEU A 3 -8.98 -5.64 -46.72
C LEU A 3 -9.92 -4.79 -45.85
N ILE A 4 -11.12 -4.52 -46.33
CA ILE A 4 -12.16 -3.76 -45.61
C ILE A 4 -12.63 -4.53 -44.37
N LEU A 5 -12.78 -5.86 -44.48
CA LEU A 5 -13.14 -6.72 -43.33
C LEU A 5 -12.05 -6.76 -42.27
N ARG A 6 -10.77 -6.78 -42.66
CA ARG A 6 -9.63 -6.74 -41.76
C ARG A 6 -9.45 -5.39 -41.07
N LEU A 7 -9.70 -4.29 -41.78
CA LEU A 7 -9.70 -2.93 -41.20
C LEU A 7 -10.90 -2.72 -40.26
N ALA A 8 -12.08 -3.23 -40.61
CA ALA A 8 -13.25 -3.17 -39.70
C ALA A 8 -13.03 -4.01 -38.43
N SER A 9 -12.43 -5.22 -38.53
CA SER A 9 -12.12 -6.05 -37.38
C SER A 9 -11.02 -5.43 -36.48
N ALA A 10 -9.97 -4.80 -37.07
CA ALA A 10 -8.96 -4.09 -36.34
C ALA A 10 -9.52 -2.85 -35.63
N SER A 11 -10.40 -2.08 -36.31
CA SER A 11 -11.06 -0.93 -35.69
C SER A 11 -12.00 -1.33 -34.53
N LEU A 12 -12.70 -2.46 -34.65
CA LEU A 12 -13.60 -2.97 -33.60
C LEU A 12 -12.80 -3.45 -32.37
N LEU A 13 -11.64 -4.07 -32.56
CA LEU A 13 -10.73 -4.48 -31.46
C LEU A 13 -10.14 -3.27 -30.71
N VAL A 14 -9.78 -2.20 -31.42
CA VAL A 14 -9.30 -0.94 -30.81
C VAL A 14 -10.41 -0.24 -30.04
N LEU A 15 -11.64 -0.28 -30.52
CA LEU A 15 -12.81 0.28 -29.81
C LEU A 15 -13.15 -0.50 -28.55
N MET A 16 -13.04 -1.83 -28.54
CA MET A 16 -13.32 -2.65 -27.35
C MET A 16 -12.27 -2.49 -26.24
N SER A 17 -10.99 -2.36 -26.58
CA SER A 17 -9.93 -2.04 -25.59
C SER A 17 -10.05 -0.60 -25.06
N GLY A 18 -10.60 0.33 -25.82
CA GLY A 18 -10.92 1.69 -25.38
C GLY A 18 -12.03 1.73 -24.33
N CYS A 19 -13.11 0.94 -24.51
CA CYS A 19 -14.27 0.94 -23.62
C CYS A 19 -13.94 0.48 -22.18
N ALA A 20 -13.08 -0.53 -21.99
CA ALA A 20 -12.70 -1.01 -20.66
C ALA A 20 -11.91 0.05 -19.85
N ASN A 21 -11.06 0.82 -20.52
CA ASN A 21 -10.35 1.91 -19.89
C ASN A 21 -11.25 3.12 -19.58
N VAL A 22 -12.17 3.45 -20.47
CA VAL A 22 -13.15 4.53 -20.25
C VAL A 22 -14.03 4.23 -19.05
N SER A 23 -14.60 3.02 -18.94
CA SER A 23 -15.38 2.59 -17.78
C SER A 23 -14.60 2.69 -16.48
N TYR A 24 -13.31 2.31 -16.49
CA TYR A 24 -12.44 2.43 -15.33
C TYR A 24 -12.24 3.89 -14.88
N TYR A 25 -11.98 4.81 -15.83
CA TYR A 25 -11.84 6.23 -15.48
C TYR A 25 -13.15 6.84 -15.00
N LEU A 26 -14.29 6.45 -15.59
CA LEU A 26 -15.61 6.93 -15.17
C LEU A 26 -15.91 6.52 -13.71
N GLN A 27 -15.65 5.26 -13.32
CA GLN A 27 -15.84 4.83 -11.93
C GLN A 27 -14.88 5.56 -10.98
N SER A 28 -13.65 5.86 -11.42
CA SER A 28 -12.67 6.61 -10.62
C SER A 28 -13.13 8.05 -10.39
N VAL A 29 -13.62 8.72 -11.43
CA VAL A 29 -14.19 10.07 -11.33
C VAL A 29 -15.44 10.07 -10.44
N SER A 30 -16.35 9.13 -10.65
CA SER A 30 -17.58 9.01 -9.84
C SER A 30 -17.28 8.77 -8.36
N GLY A 31 -16.31 7.88 -8.06
CA GLY A 31 -15.89 7.61 -6.69
C GLY A 31 -15.24 8.83 -6.01
N GLN A 32 -14.43 9.61 -6.74
CA GLN A 32 -13.86 10.84 -6.23
C GLN A 32 -14.93 11.92 -6.00
N LEU A 33 -15.91 12.05 -6.89
CA LEU A 33 -17.04 12.96 -6.73
C LEU A 33 -17.91 12.60 -5.51
N ASP A 34 -18.10 11.31 -5.22
CA ASP A 34 -18.82 10.85 -4.02
C ASP A 34 -18.10 11.31 -2.74
N ILE A 35 -16.77 11.19 -2.69
CA ILE A 35 -15.98 11.70 -1.56
C ILE A 35 -16.18 13.21 -1.40
N TRP A 36 -16.01 14.01 -2.46
CA TRP A 36 -16.14 15.46 -2.39
C TRP A 36 -17.54 15.93 -1.95
N ARG A 37 -18.60 15.23 -2.36
CA ARG A 37 -19.98 15.57 -1.94
C ARG A 37 -20.22 15.35 -0.46
N ARG A 38 -19.47 14.43 0.16
CA ARG A 38 -19.57 14.07 1.60
C ARG A 38 -18.60 14.85 2.47
N GLU A 39 -17.68 15.56 1.85
CA GLU A 39 -16.59 16.25 2.53
C GLU A 39 -17.11 17.49 3.29
N ARG A 40 -16.69 17.59 4.58
CA ARG A 40 -17.00 18.72 5.46
C ARG A 40 -15.71 19.15 6.17
N PRO A 41 -15.46 20.48 6.38
CA PRO A 41 -14.34 20.95 7.20
C PRO A 41 -14.35 20.29 8.59
N VAL A 42 -13.17 19.85 9.07
CA VAL A 42 -13.05 19.16 10.38
C VAL A 42 -13.59 20.04 11.51
N GLU A 43 -13.28 21.33 11.51
CA GLU A 43 -13.76 22.28 12.52
C GLU A 43 -15.30 22.36 12.53
N GLY A 44 -15.92 22.34 11.35
CA GLY A 44 -17.38 22.34 11.22
C GLY A 44 -18.02 21.05 11.78
N VAL A 45 -17.37 19.89 11.56
CA VAL A 45 -17.84 18.61 12.12
C VAL A 45 -17.67 18.60 13.65
N ILE A 46 -16.56 19.14 14.17
CA ILE A 46 -16.33 19.25 15.63
C ILE A 46 -17.37 20.19 16.28
N ALA A 47 -17.70 21.29 15.63
CA ALA A 47 -18.67 22.27 16.15
C ALA A 47 -20.13 21.80 16.09
N ASP A 48 -20.45 20.86 15.20
CA ASP A 48 -21.82 20.37 14.99
C ASP A 48 -22.35 19.62 16.24
N PRO A 49 -23.44 20.08 16.86
CA PRO A 49 -24.04 19.39 18.02
C PRO A 49 -24.45 17.95 17.75
N ALA A 50 -24.81 17.60 16.51
CA ALA A 50 -25.19 16.24 16.11
C ALA A 50 -24.02 15.26 16.04
N THR A 51 -22.78 15.74 15.98
CA THR A 51 -21.59 14.89 15.94
C THR A 51 -21.31 14.25 17.31
N SER A 52 -21.11 12.93 17.33
CA SER A 52 -20.80 12.20 18.57
C SER A 52 -19.51 12.70 19.24
N ALA A 53 -19.49 12.67 20.58
CA ALA A 53 -18.32 13.07 21.37
C ALA A 53 -17.05 12.27 20.98
N ALA A 54 -17.21 10.98 20.68
CA ALA A 54 -16.11 10.12 20.25
C ALA A 54 -15.50 10.59 18.91
N LEU A 55 -16.32 10.92 17.92
CA LEU A 55 -15.83 11.42 16.63
C LEU A 55 -15.18 12.80 16.79
N LYS A 56 -15.76 13.70 17.59
CA LYS A 56 -15.16 15.01 17.91
C LYS A 56 -13.75 14.86 18.51
N GLN A 57 -13.59 13.96 19.48
CA GLN A 57 -12.30 13.69 20.11
C GLN A 57 -11.26 13.14 19.11
N LYS A 58 -11.68 12.22 18.23
CA LYS A 58 -10.84 11.67 17.18
C LYS A 58 -10.41 12.76 16.19
N LEU A 59 -11.33 13.56 15.70
CA LEU A 59 -11.03 14.66 14.77
C LEU A 59 -10.12 15.73 15.41
N ALA A 60 -10.32 16.09 16.68
CA ALA A 60 -9.41 16.96 17.40
C ALA A 60 -7.98 16.37 17.49
N THR A 61 -7.86 15.05 17.61
CA THR A 61 -6.55 14.38 17.56
C THR A 61 -5.96 14.42 16.16
N VAL A 62 -6.77 14.24 15.12
CA VAL A 62 -6.31 14.35 13.72
C VAL A 62 -5.76 15.75 13.43
N VAL A 63 -6.42 16.82 13.89
CA VAL A 63 -5.89 18.19 13.74
C VAL A 63 -4.48 18.29 14.32
N ARG A 64 -4.24 17.77 15.52
CA ARG A 64 -2.91 17.77 16.16
C ARG A 64 -1.89 16.94 15.38
N ILE A 65 -2.29 15.76 14.88
CA ILE A 65 -1.44 14.90 14.03
C ILE A 65 -1.06 15.64 12.75
N ARG A 66 -2.06 16.28 12.12
CA ARG A 66 -1.85 17.03 10.86
C ARG A 66 -0.90 18.21 11.03
N ASP A 67 -1.05 18.96 12.11
CA ASP A 67 -0.17 20.09 12.43
C ASP A 67 1.25 19.61 12.75
N PHE A 68 1.39 18.50 13.49
CA PHE A 68 2.67 17.87 13.76
C PHE A 68 3.35 17.40 12.47
N ALA A 69 2.61 16.82 11.53
CA ALA A 69 3.13 16.39 10.23
C ALA A 69 3.86 17.52 9.49
N SER A 70 3.30 18.72 9.49
CA SER A 70 3.92 19.87 8.80
C SER A 70 5.06 20.50 9.60
N ARG A 71 4.84 20.74 10.90
CA ARG A 71 5.81 21.49 11.72
C ARG A 71 7.03 20.68 12.14
N ASP A 72 6.81 19.41 12.50
CA ASP A 72 7.85 18.57 13.12
C ASP A 72 8.43 17.55 12.13
N LEU A 73 7.65 17.09 11.14
CA LEU A 73 8.13 16.14 10.14
C LEU A 73 8.48 16.79 8.79
N GLY A 74 8.15 18.07 8.59
CA GLY A 74 8.42 18.77 7.31
C GLY A 74 7.60 18.20 6.14
N LEU A 75 6.47 17.53 6.43
CA LEU A 75 5.53 17.09 5.40
C LEU A 75 4.72 18.27 4.87
N PRO A 76 4.15 18.19 3.65
CA PRO A 76 3.50 19.33 3.00
C PRO A 76 2.41 19.98 3.87
N ASP A 77 2.45 21.31 4.00
CA ASP A 77 1.39 22.07 4.65
C ASP A 77 0.36 22.52 3.61
N ASN A 78 -0.65 21.70 3.43
CA ASN A 78 -1.74 21.92 2.50
C ASN A 78 -3.10 21.54 3.12
N ARG A 79 -4.16 21.52 2.32
CA ARG A 79 -5.52 21.24 2.80
C ARG A 79 -5.83 19.76 3.05
N SER A 80 -4.94 18.81 2.68
CA SER A 80 -5.16 17.39 2.92
C SER A 80 -5.29 17.09 4.42
N TYR A 81 -6.25 16.24 4.78
CA TYR A 81 -6.59 15.84 6.16
C TYR A 81 -7.10 16.98 7.07
N ARG A 82 -7.62 18.07 6.48
CA ARG A 82 -8.30 19.14 7.19
C ARG A 82 -9.82 19.11 7.01
N SER A 83 -10.33 18.12 6.30
CA SER A 83 -11.76 17.82 6.14
C SER A 83 -12.03 16.36 6.48
N TYR A 84 -13.32 16.03 6.67
CA TYR A 84 -13.80 14.69 7.00
C TYR A 84 -14.91 14.29 6.04
N ALA A 85 -14.91 13.03 5.58
CA ALA A 85 -15.99 12.44 4.80
C ALA A 85 -16.39 11.08 5.37
N ASP A 86 -17.69 10.88 5.60
CA ASP A 86 -18.26 9.56 5.91
C ASP A 86 -18.76 8.91 4.63
N LEU A 87 -18.10 7.84 4.22
CA LEU A 87 -18.40 7.10 3.00
C LEU A 87 -19.44 5.99 3.23
N GLU A 88 -19.87 5.74 4.49
CA GLU A 88 -20.81 4.69 4.85
C GLU A 88 -20.41 3.28 4.36
N ARG A 89 -19.09 3.08 4.19
CA ARG A 89 -18.51 1.81 3.74
C ARG A 89 -17.16 1.57 4.43
N PRO A 90 -16.69 0.29 4.52
CA PRO A 90 -15.51 -0.06 5.32
C PRO A 90 -14.18 0.31 4.67
N PHE A 91 -14.14 0.52 3.35
CA PHE A 91 -12.93 0.86 2.61
C PHE A 91 -13.21 1.94 1.56
N VAL A 92 -12.22 2.79 1.30
CA VAL A 92 -12.35 3.82 0.27
C VAL A 92 -12.23 3.24 -1.13
N VAL A 93 -11.28 2.33 -1.34
CA VAL A 93 -11.05 1.59 -2.59
C VAL A 93 -10.74 0.12 -2.31
N TRP A 94 -10.90 -0.70 -3.35
CA TRP A 94 -10.53 -2.11 -3.38
C TRP A 94 -9.44 -2.30 -4.42
N ASN A 95 -8.25 -2.69 -3.98
CA ASN A 95 -7.13 -2.96 -4.87
C ASN A 95 -7.15 -4.41 -5.32
N VAL A 96 -7.11 -4.62 -6.64
CA VAL A 96 -6.95 -5.93 -7.27
C VAL A 96 -5.50 -6.10 -7.65
N PHE A 97 -4.87 -7.14 -7.10
CA PHE A 97 -3.54 -7.61 -7.45
C PHE A 97 -3.68 -8.88 -8.27
N ALA A 98 -2.82 -9.04 -9.27
CA ALA A 98 -2.74 -10.26 -10.06
C ALA A 98 -1.29 -10.66 -10.26
N ALA A 99 -1.03 -11.98 -10.32
CA ALA A 99 0.28 -12.51 -10.66
C ALA A 99 0.13 -13.77 -11.52
N PRO A 100 1.06 -14.07 -12.44
CA PRO A 100 1.07 -15.35 -13.14
C PRO A 100 1.26 -16.52 -12.18
N GLU A 101 0.77 -17.71 -12.57
CA GLU A 101 0.83 -18.92 -11.75
C GLU A 101 2.24 -19.25 -11.25
N PHE A 102 3.26 -18.99 -12.06
CA PHE A 102 4.67 -19.25 -11.74
C PHE A 102 5.52 -17.97 -11.76
N SER A 103 5.01 -16.91 -11.12
CA SER A 103 5.75 -15.67 -10.92
C SER A 103 5.34 -14.97 -9.64
N VAL A 104 6.32 -14.54 -8.85
CA VAL A 104 6.09 -13.66 -7.69
C VAL A 104 6.00 -12.16 -8.06
N GLN A 105 6.16 -11.85 -9.35
CA GLN A 105 6.06 -10.49 -9.84
C GLN A 105 4.61 -10.17 -10.20
N PRO A 106 4.03 -9.09 -9.65
CA PRO A 106 2.66 -8.72 -9.96
C PRO A 106 2.53 -8.19 -11.39
N VAL A 107 1.33 -8.36 -11.95
CA VAL A 107 0.93 -7.66 -13.17
C VAL A 107 0.95 -6.16 -12.92
N ARG A 108 1.36 -5.38 -13.92
CA ARG A 108 1.39 -3.92 -13.85
C ARG A 108 0.35 -3.32 -14.78
N TRP A 109 -0.34 -2.29 -14.29
CA TRP A 109 -1.30 -1.50 -15.06
C TRP A 109 -0.83 -0.05 -15.15
N CYS A 110 -0.89 0.52 -16.36
CA CYS A 110 -0.38 1.86 -16.61
C CYS A 110 -1.52 2.86 -16.74
N PHE A 111 -1.42 3.97 -16.01
CA PHE A 111 -2.40 5.05 -15.93
C PHE A 111 -1.75 6.38 -16.31
N LEU A 112 -2.57 7.33 -16.80
CA LEU A 112 -2.09 8.62 -17.28
C LEU A 112 -1.31 9.42 -16.23
N PHE A 113 -1.79 9.43 -14.98
CA PHE A 113 -1.21 10.25 -13.90
C PHE A 113 -0.26 9.44 -13.02
N ALA A 114 -0.67 8.26 -12.57
CA ALA A 114 0.10 7.44 -11.63
C ALA A 114 1.28 6.69 -12.28
N GLY A 115 1.33 6.59 -13.62
CA GLY A 115 2.25 5.69 -14.30
C GLY A 115 1.82 4.23 -14.17
N CYS A 116 2.78 3.29 -14.25
CA CYS A 116 2.51 1.86 -14.15
C CYS A 116 2.66 1.39 -12.70
N VAL A 117 1.56 0.91 -12.11
CA VAL A 117 1.48 0.43 -10.73
C VAL A 117 1.13 -1.06 -10.69
N SER A 118 1.41 -1.71 -9.58
CA SER A 118 1.27 -3.15 -9.38
C SER A 118 -0.12 -3.59 -8.90
N TYR A 119 -1.10 -2.72 -8.95
CA TYR A 119 -2.50 -2.99 -8.60
C TYR A 119 -3.45 -2.11 -9.39
N ARG A 120 -4.75 -2.48 -9.37
CA ARG A 120 -5.82 -1.67 -9.97
C ARG A 120 -6.91 -1.43 -8.93
N GLY A 121 -7.17 -0.15 -8.63
CA GLY A 121 -8.10 0.27 -7.58
C GLY A 121 -9.52 0.50 -8.09
N TYR A 122 -10.51 0.10 -7.31
CA TYR A 122 -11.94 0.29 -7.59
C TYR A 122 -12.66 0.87 -6.39
N PHE A 123 -13.55 1.83 -6.60
CA PHE A 123 -14.37 2.41 -5.53
C PHE A 123 -15.52 1.49 -5.11
N ALA A 124 -15.98 0.60 -5.99
CA ALA A 124 -17.01 -0.40 -5.69
C ALA A 124 -16.38 -1.81 -5.62
N LYS A 125 -16.73 -2.56 -4.56
CA LYS A 125 -16.27 -3.96 -4.40
C LYS A 125 -16.72 -4.84 -5.55
N THR A 126 -17.95 -4.66 -6.02
CA THR A 126 -18.53 -5.42 -7.14
C THR A 126 -17.74 -5.28 -8.43
N ASP A 127 -17.17 -4.09 -8.71
CA ASP A 127 -16.34 -3.85 -9.89
C ASP A 127 -14.95 -4.49 -9.73
N ALA A 128 -14.38 -4.43 -8.51
CA ALA A 128 -13.14 -5.13 -8.18
C ALA A 128 -13.31 -6.65 -8.33
N ASP A 129 -14.39 -7.21 -7.80
CA ASP A 129 -14.67 -8.65 -7.87
C ASP A 129 -14.90 -9.11 -9.31
N ARG A 130 -15.60 -8.31 -10.14
CA ARG A 130 -15.79 -8.60 -11.57
C ARG A 130 -14.46 -8.65 -12.31
N PHE A 131 -13.62 -7.64 -12.12
CA PHE A 131 -12.30 -7.59 -12.74
C PHE A 131 -11.39 -8.73 -12.24
N ALA A 132 -11.46 -9.06 -10.96
CA ALA A 132 -10.76 -10.20 -10.38
C ALA A 132 -11.17 -11.53 -11.03
N ALA A 133 -12.48 -11.73 -11.27
CA ALA A 133 -13.00 -12.92 -11.95
C ALA A 133 -12.54 -13.02 -13.41
N GLU A 134 -12.50 -11.89 -14.14
CA GLU A 134 -11.98 -11.82 -15.50
C GLU A 134 -10.51 -12.27 -15.57
N LEU A 135 -9.66 -11.76 -14.67
CA LEU A 135 -8.25 -12.13 -14.62
C LEU A 135 -8.06 -13.59 -14.17
N SER A 136 -8.85 -14.07 -13.22
CA SER A 136 -8.84 -15.48 -12.80
C SER A 136 -9.19 -16.40 -13.96
N GLY A 137 -10.18 -16.04 -14.79
CA GLY A 137 -10.52 -16.76 -16.03
C GLY A 137 -9.40 -16.79 -17.07
N GLN A 138 -8.44 -15.86 -16.99
CA GLN A 138 -7.23 -15.81 -17.83
C GLN A 138 -6.05 -16.58 -17.21
N GLY A 139 -6.25 -17.25 -16.06
CA GLY A 139 -5.21 -18.05 -15.39
C GLY A 139 -4.29 -17.28 -14.44
N TYR A 140 -4.62 -16.04 -14.10
CA TYR A 140 -3.87 -15.31 -13.06
C TYR A 140 -4.33 -15.70 -11.65
N GLU A 141 -3.39 -15.70 -10.72
CA GLU A 141 -3.69 -15.70 -9.29
C GLU A 141 -4.06 -14.30 -8.85
N ILE A 142 -5.07 -14.17 -8.00
CA ILE A 142 -5.70 -12.90 -7.66
C ILE A 142 -5.72 -12.68 -6.15
N HIS A 143 -5.52 -11.43 -5.76
CA HIS A 143 -5.82 -10.96 -4.41
C HIS A 143 -6.60 -9.63 -4.49
N VAL A 144 -7.71 -9.54 -3.73
CA VAL A 144 -8.49 -8.31 -3.62
C VAL A 144 -8.40 -7.81 -2.18
N GLY A 145 -7.79 -6.65 -2.00
CA GLY A 145 -7.59 -6.01 -0.70
C GLY A 145 -8.36 -4.70 -0.57
N GLY A 146 -9.09 -4.53 0.56
CA GLY A 146 -9.70 -3.23 0.89
C GLY A 146 -8.66 -2.26 1.44
N VAL A 147 -8.70 -1.00 0.98
CA VAL A 147 -7.76 0.06 1.36
C VAL A 147 -8.52 1.12 2.16
N PRO A 148 -8.10 1.44 3.40
CA PRO A 148 -8.79 2.40 4.24
C PRO A 148 -8.51 3.85 3.87
N ALA A 149 -7.37 4.16 3.26
CA ALA A 149 -6.97 5.49 2.82
C ALA A 149 -6.24 5.40 1.47
N TYR A 150 -6.21 6.48 0.72
CA TYR A 150 -5.38 6.62 -0.47
C TYR A 150 -5.02 8.10 -0.67
N SER A 151 -3.96 8.35 -1.39
CA SER A 151 -3.52 9.71 -1.73
C SER A 151 -3.82 10.04 -3.19
N THR A 152 -4.29 11.26 -3.42
CA THR A 152 -4.31 11.86 -4.75
C THR A 152 -2.97 12.50 -5.13
N LEU A 153 -1.90 12.18 -4.41
CA LEU A 153 -0.53 12.72 -4.60
C LEU A 153 -0.47 14.27 -4.52
N GLY A 154 -1.42 14.88 -3.81
CA GLY A 154 -1.53 16.32 -3.67
C GLY A 154 -2.21 17.05 -4.84
N TYR A 155 -2.70 16.33 -5.85
CA TYR A 155 -3.54 16.92 -6.90
C TYR A 155 -4.85 17.48 -6.33
N PHE A 156 -5.37 16.85 -5.28
CA PHE A 156 -6.53 17.30 -4.52
C PHE A 156 -6.23 17.26 -3.02
N ALA A 157 -7.08 17.92 -2.24
CA ALA A 157 -7.04 17.80 -0.78
C ALA A 157 -7.73 16.49 -0.36
N ASP A 158 -6.97 15.56 0.19
CA ASP A 158 -7.51 14.28 0.63
C ASP A 158 -8.16 14.42 2.03
N PRO A 159 -9.41 13.97 2.25
CA PRO A 159 -10.08 14.07 3.55
C PRO A 159 -9.68 12.95 4.52
N VAL A 160 -9.92 13.16 5.78
CA VAL A 160 -10.04 12.10 6.78
C VAL A 160 -11.32 11.31 6.50
N LEU A 161 -11.24 9.98 6.55
CA LEU A 161 -12.37 9.12 6.20
C LEU A 161 -12.86 8.30 7.40
N ASN A 162 -14.19 7.98 7.40
CA ASN A 162 -14.78 7.04 8.36
C ASN A 162 -14.10 5.67 8.33
N THR A 163 -13.48 5.30 7.23
CA THR A 163 -12.81 4.01 7.02
C THR A 163 -11.62 3.78 7.96
N PHE A 164 -11.00 4.83 8.50
CA PHE A 164 -9.85 4.70 9.41
C PHE A 164 -9.91 5.60 10.68
N ILE A 165 -10.87 6.54 10.79
CA ILE A 165 -10.91 7.46 11.94
C ILE A 165 -11.08 6.74 13.30
N HIS A 166 -11.64 5.54 13.30
CA HIS A 166 -11.84 4.72 14.50
C HIS A 166 -10.59 3.95 14.95
N TYR A 167 -9.53 3.96 14.16
CA TYR A 167 -8.26 3.28 14.50
C TYR A 167 -7.60 3.89 15.76
N PRO A 168 -6.65 3.18 16.41
CA PRO A 168 -5.79 3.77 17.42
C PRO A 168 -5.08 5.02 16.88
N ASN A 169 -4.84 6.01 17.74
CA ASN A 169 -4.30 7.31 17.30
C ASN A 169 -2.93 7.17 16.59
N ALA A 170 -2.09 6.23 17.03
CA ALA A 170 -0.83 5.93 16.35
C ALA A 170 -1.03 5.39 14.92
N GLU A 171 -2.07 4.57 14.68
CA GLU A 171 -2.38 4.07 13.34
C GLU A 171 -3.01 5.15 12.45
N ILE A 172 -3.78 6.07 13.02
CA ILE A 172 -4.26 7.26 12.27
C ILE A 172 -3.07 8.14 11.87
N ALA A 173 -2.14 8.40 12.79
CA ALA A 173 -0.93 9.17 12.50
C ALA A 173 -0.09 8.48 11.42
N ARG A 174 0.06 7.15 11.51
CA ARG A 174 0.75 6.33 10.53
C ARG A 174 0.19 6.54 9.13
N LEU A 175 -1.13 6.39 8.95
CA LEU A 175 -1.79 6.58 7.65
C LEU A 175 -1.61 8.00 7.11
N ILE A 176 -1.84 9.02 7.94
CA ILE A 176 -1.69 10.41 7.51
C ILE A 176 -0.26 10.74 7.08
N PHE A 177 0.74 10.27 7.83
CA PHE A 177 2.15 10.50 7.48
C PHE A 177 2.56 9.75 6.21
N HIS A 178 2.06 8.53 6.02
CA HIS A 178 2.25 7.73 4.82
C HIS A 178 1.76 8.46 3.58
N GLU A 179 0.49 8.85 3.57
CA GLU A 179 -0.14 9.50 2.42
C GLU A 179 0.47 10.89 2.13
N LEU A 180 0.85 11.64 3.17
CA LEU A 180 1.56 12.91 2.99
C LEU A 180 2.99 12.71 2.47
N ALA A 181 3.65 11.59 2.77
CA ALA A 181 4.98 11.28 2.24
C ALA A 181 4.95 11.12 0.71
N HIS A 182 3.89 10.54 0.14
CA HIS A 182 3.72 10.48 -1.31
C HIS A 182 3.68 11.85 -2.00
N GLN A 183 3.31 12.90 -1.27
CA GLN A 183 3.33 14.28 -1.77
C GLN A 183 4.72 14.93 -1.67
N VAL A 184 5.67 14.35 -0.91
CA VAL A 184 7.06 14.81 -0.82
C VAL A 184 7.89 14.30 -2.00
N VAL A 185 7.78 13.01 -2.28
CA VAL A 185 8.46 12.32 -3.40
C VAL A 185 7.56 11.24 -3.94
N TYR A 186 7.32 11.29 -5.24
CA TYR A 186 6.64 10.23 -5.99
C TYR A 186 7.35 10.03 -7.32
N THR A 187 7.71 8.78 -7.61
CA THR A 187 8.37 8.38 -8.86
C THR A 187 7.40 7.54 -9.68
N ARG A 188 7.13 7.99 -10.90
CA ARG A 188 6.29 7.21 -11.83
C ARG A 188 6.92 5.83 -12.07
N ASP A 189 6.08 4.83 -12.26
CA ASP A 189 6.46 3.47 -12.65
C ASP A 189 7.23 2.66 -11.59
N ASP A 190 7.37 3.17 -10.35
CA ASP A 190 8.11 2.51 -9.27
C ASP A 190 7.32 2.47 -7.96
N THR A 191 6.32 1.57 -7.91
CA THR A 191 5.47 1.38 -6.73
C THR A 191 6.30 0.99 -5.49
N VAL A 192 7.28 0.09 -5.65
CA VAL A 192 8.11 -0.39 -4.51
C VAL A 192 8.89 0.75 -3.87
N PHE A 193 9.49 1.63 -4.67
CA PHE A 193 10.19 2.81 -4.17
C PHE A 193 9.24 3.74 -3.40
N ASN A 194 8.10 4.06 -4.00
CA ASN A 194 7.14 5.03 -3.44
C ASN A 194 6.55 4.53 -2.11
N GLU A 195 6.09 3.28 -2.08
CA GLU A 195 5.48 2.69 -0.88
C GLU A 195 6.51 2.49 0.23
N SER A 196 7.70 1.97 -0.09
CA SER A 196 8.75 1.76 0.92
C SER A 196 9.28 3.07 1.50
N PHE A 197 9.35 4.15 0.71
CA PHE A 197 9.67 5.49 1.20
C PHE A 197 8.60 5.97 2.17
N ALA A 198 7.32 5.87 1.79
CA ALA A 198 6.20 6.30 2.64
C ALA A 198 6.16 5.51 3.96
N VAL A 199 6.40 4.19 3.91
CA VAL A 199 6.51 3.35 5.12
C VAL A 199 7.68 3.78 6.00
N ALA A 200 8.83 4.13 5.45
CA ALA A 200 9.96 4.63 6.27
C ALA A 200 9.61 5.95 6.97
N VAL A 201 8.92 6.87 6.27
CA VAL A 201 8.46 8.15 6.84
C VAL A 201 7.40 7.92 7.91
N GLU A 202 6.41 7.04 7.68
CA GLU A 202 5.36 6.76 8.66
C GLU A 202 5.92 6.21 9.97
N ILE A 203 6.87 5.26 9.89
CA ILE A 203 7.49 4.65 11.07
C ILE A 203 8.23 5.71 11.90
N GLU A 204 9.09 6.50 11.28
CA GLU A 204 9.83 7.56 11.96
C GLU A 204 8.89 8.64 12.49
N GLY A 205 7.88 9.03 11.71
CA GLY A 205 6.89 10.03 12.08
C GLY A 205 6.10 9.63 13.32
N VAL A 206 5.62 8.39 13.38
CA VAL A 206 4.87 7.90 14.55
C VAL A 206 5.75 7.82 15.78
N LYS A 207 7.02 7.37 15.67
CA LYS A 207 7.96 7.37 16.79
C LYS A 207 8.11 8.77 17.37
N ARG A 208 8.31 9.79 16.53
CA ARG A 208 8.43 11.19 16.97
C ARG A 208 7.14 11.74 17.58
N TRP A 209 5.99 11.42 16.97
CA TRP A 209 4.68 11.80 17.48
C TRP A 209 4.44 11.27 18.89
N LEU A 210 4.68 9.97 19.12
CA LEU A 210 4.49 9.34 20.41
C LEU A 210 5.47 9.87 21.46
N ALA A 211 6.73 10.12 21.10
CA ALA A 211 7.69 10.78 21.97
C ALA A 211 7.26 12.20 22.35
N ARG A 212 6.73 12.98 21.40
CA ARG A 212 6.26 14.35 21.60
C ARG A 212 5.04 14.44 22.50
N THR A 213 4.13 13.46 22.38
CA THR A 213 2.88 13.44 23.17
C THR A 213 3.03 12.79 24.52
N GLY A 214 4.13 12.11 24.80
CA GLY A 214 4.35 11.35 26.04
C GLY A 214 3.40 10.15 26.19
N ASP A 215 2.83 9.64 25.08
CA ASP A 215 1.93 8.48 25.10
C ASP A 215 2.74 7.17 25.18
N GLU A 216 3.17 6.84 26.38
CA GLU A 216 3.95 5.63 26.65
C GLU A 216 3.20 4.34 26.30
N ARG A 217 1.90 4.29 26.56
CA ARG A 217 1.07 3.14 26.21
C ARG A 217 0.94 3.00 24.68
N GLY A 218 0.66 4.10 24.00
CA GLY A 218 0.61 4.13 22.54
C GLY A 218 1.95 3.76 21.93
N ARG A 219 3.08 4.14 22.55
CA ARG A 219 4.43 3.75 22.13
C ARG A 219 4.65 2.25 22.25
N ALA A 220 4.36 1.67 23.39
CA ALA A 220 4.51 0.24 23.61
C ALA A 220 3.64 -0.60 22.65
N ASP A 221 2.39 -0.18 22.43
CA ASP A 221 1.48 -0.82 21.47
C ASP A 221 1.98 -0.69 20.03
N PHE A 222 2.50 0.47 19.63
CA PHE A 222 3.05 0.70 18.31
C PHE A 222 4.32 -0.17 18.08
N GLU A 223 5.24 -0.19 19.02
CA GLU A 223 6.47 -1.01 18.95
C GLU A 223 6.13 -2.50 18.86
N ARG A 224 5.16 -2.98 19.65
CA ARG A 224 4.68 -4.35 19.58
C ARG A 224 4.09 -4.67 18.18
N ARG A 225 3.22 -3.82 17.66
CA ARG A 225 2.63 -4.00 16.31
C ARG A 225 3.69 -3.93 15.23
N GLN A 226 4.71 -3.08 15.39
CA GLN A 226 5.79 -2.98 14.43
C GLN A 226 6.64 -4.26 14.42
N ARG A 227 6.99 -4.83 15.59
CA ARG A 227 7.68 -6.13 15.64
C ARG A 227 6.87 -7.23 14.94
N ILE A 228 5.57 -7.32 15.20
CA ILE A 228 4.68 -8.28 14.54
C ILE A 228 4.68 -8.08 13.03
N ARG A 229 4.60 -6.84 12.56
CA ARG A 229 4.69 -6.52 11.10
C ARG A 229 6.03 -6.96 10.51
N ASP A 230 7.12 -6.67 11.18
CA ASP A 230 8.47 -7.02 10.72
C ASP A 230 8.67 -8.54 10.66
N GLU A 231 8.17 -9.27 11.66
CA GLU A 231 8.21 -10.74 11.68
C GLU A 231 7.35 -11.35 10.56
N PHE A 232 6.14 -10.84 10.38
CA PHE A 232 5.26 -11.27 9.30
C PHE A 232 5.88 -10.98 7.92
N THR A 233 6.45 -9.79 7.73
CA THR A 233 7.11 -9.40 6.49
C THR A 233 8.27 -10.32 6.16
N ARG A 234 9.15 -10.60 7.14
CA ARG A 234 10.28 -11.55 6.94
C ARG A 234 9.80 -12.95 6.58
N LEU A 235 8.71 -13.41 7.19
CA LEU A 235 8.08 -14.69 6.84
C LEU A 235 7.62 -14.71 5.38
N ILE A 236 6.94 -13.66 4.91
CA ILE A 236 6.48 -13.54 3.53
C ILE A 236 7.67 -13.46 2.56
N GLU A 237 8.68 -12.64 2.84
CA GLU A 237 9.88 -12.50 2.00
C GLU A 237 10.63 -13.81 1.85
N LYS A 238 10.86 -14.54 2.95
CA LYS A 238 11.51 -15.87 2.93
C LYS A 238 10.83 -16.84 1.95
N HIS A 239 9.50 -16.93 2.00
CA HIS A 239 8.76 -17.86 1.15
C HIS A 239 8.62 -17.36 -0.29
N ARG A 240 8.55 -16.03 -0.47
CA ARG A 240 8.58 -15.40 -1.78
C ARG A 240 9.90 -15.66 -2.51
N GLU A 241 11.04 -15.55 -1.84
CA GLU A 241 12.37 -15.87 -2.40
C GLU A 241 12.48 -17.35 -2.78
N ARG A 242 11.95 -18.25 -1.96
CA ARG A 242 11.90 -19.70 -2.26
C ARG A 242 11.05 -19.99 -3.50
N LEU A 243 9.90 -19.34 -3.63
CA LEU A 243 9.05 -19.44 -4.83
C LEU A 243 9.75 -18.87 -6.06
N GLU A 244 10.41 -17.72 -5.94
CA GLU A 244 11.16 -17.14 -7.05
C GLU A 244 12.30 -18.04 -7.51
N ALA A 245 13.02 -18.68 -6.57
CA ALA A 245 14.04 -19.66 -6.89
C ALA A 245 13.46 -20.91 -7.58
N LEU A 246 12.32 -21.42 -7.08
CA LEU A 246 11.60 -22.54 -7.68
C LEU A 246 11.19 -22.22 -9.13
N TYR A 247 10.62 -21.05 -9.39
CA TYR A 247 10.14 -20.68 -10.74
C TYR A 247 11.25 -20.46 -11.77
N ARG A 248 12.49 -20.32 -11.33
CA ARG A 248 13.66 -20.29 -12.23
C ARG A 248 14.12 -21.69 -12.65
N THR A 249 13.62 -22.74 -12.02
CA THR A 249 13.96 -24.13 -12.39
C THR A 249 13.21 -24.57 -13.64
N ARG A 250 13.76 -25.58 -14.34
CA ARG A 250 13.15 -26.15 -15.55
C ARG A 250 12.55 -27.52 -15.24
N ILE A 251 11.49 -27.55 -14.46
CA ILE A 251 10.74 -28.77 -14.14
C ILE A 251 9.36 -28.75 -14.80
N ALA A 252 8.73 -29.93 -14.90
CA ALA A 252 7.39 -30.05 -15.47
C ALA A 252 6.36 -29.23 -14.69
N PRO A 253 5.33 -28.64 -15.34
CA PRO A 253 4.33 -27.79 -14.68
C PRO A 253 3.65 -28.43 -13.47
N ASP A 254 3.34 -29.71 -13.51
CA ASP A 254 2.69 -30.42 -12.39
C ASP A 254 3.64 -30.59 -11.19
N ALA A 255 4.93 -30.86 -11.44
CA ALA A 255 5.95 -30.86 -10.40
C ALA A 255 6.14 -29.45 -9.82
N MET A 256 6.11 -28.40 -10.67
CA MET A 256 6.16 -27.01 -10.24
C MET A 256 5.00 -26.67 -9.30
N ARG A 257 3.76 -27.06 -9.65
CA ARG A 257 2.57 -26.87 -8.81
C ARG A 257 2.69 -27.57 -7.47
N SER A 258 3.21 -28.81 -7.47
CA SER A 258 3.40 -29.60 -6.24
C SER A 258 4.41 -28.94 -5.31
N CYS A 259 5.59 -28.52 -5.83
CA CYS A 259 6.59 -27.82 -5.04
C CYS A 259 6.08 -26.44 -4.52
N LYS A 260 5.36 -25.71 -5.36
CA LYS A 260 4.70 -24.45 -4.94
C LYS A 260 3.72 -24.69 -3.79
N ALA A 261 2.86 -25.69 -3.91
CA ALA A 261 1.88 -26.02 -2.87
C ALA A 261 2.56 -26.38 -1.55
N GLN A 262 3.69 -27.10 -1.60
CA GLN A 262 4.49 -27.40 -0.43
C GLN A 262 5.03 -26.13 0.23
N ILE A 263 5.69 -25.22 -0.54
CA ILE A 263 6.24 -23.96 -0.01
C ILE A 263 5.15 -23.11 0.65
N LEU A 264 3.98 -23.01 0.02
CA LEU A 264 2.85 -22.25 0.59
C LEU A 264 2.24 -22.93 1.83
N GLY A 265 2.24 -24.26 1.89
CA GLY A 265 1.84 -25.00 3.09
C GLY A 265 2.80 -24.79 4.26
N GLU A 266 4.12 -24.76 3.99
CA GLU A 266 5.14 -24.45 4.99
C GLU A 266 4.99 -23.00 5.49
N LEU A 267 4.68 -22.03 4.61
CA LEU A 267 4.34 -20.65 5.00
C LEU A 267 3.19 -20.60 6.02
N GLU A 268 2.10 -21.34 5.78
CA GLU A 268 0.99 -21.39 6.72
C GLU A 268 1.37 -22.02 8.07
N GLN A 269 2.19 -23.07 8.05
CA GLN A 269 2.67 -23.73 9.27
C GLN A 269 3.58 -22.79 10.08
N GLU A 270 4.52 -22.14 9.43
CA GLU A 270 5.42 -21.17 10.09
C GLU A 270 4.64 -19.97 10.64
N TYR A 271 3.62 -19.49 9.93
CA TYR A 271 2.74 -18.43 10.43
C TYR A 271 2.03 -18.85 11.74
N ARG A 272 1.47 -20.08 11.78
CA ARG A 272 0.79 -20.59 12.98
C ARG A 272 1.74 -20.69 14.18
N ALA A 273 2.99 -21.08 13.94
CA ALA A 273 4.01 -21.13 14.98
C ALA A 273 4.40 -19.72 15.43
N LEU A 274 4.66 -18.81 14.50
CA LEU A 274 5.07 -17.43 14.76
C LEU A 274 4.00 -16.66 15.55
N LYS A 275 2.74 -16.85 15.20
CA LYS A 275 1.58 -16.22 15.85
C LYS A 275 1.45 -16.56 17.33
N GLN A 276 1.94 -17.72 17.79
CA GLN A 276 1.89 -18.09 19.20
C GLN A 276 2.67 -17.09 20.09
N GLY A 277 3.70 -16.45 19.55
CA GLY A 277 4.48 -15.40 20.24
C GLY A 277 3.88 -13.99 20.17
N TRP A 278 2.67 -13.81 19.61
CA TRP A 278 2.09 -12.48 19.38
C TRP A 278 1.03 -12.03 20.40
N ASP A 279 1.00 -12.65 21.57
CA ASP A 279 0.10 -12.26 22.66
C ASP A 279 -1.37 -12.12 22.24
N GLY A 280 -1.87 -13.09 21.46
CA GLY A 280 -3.25 -13.11 20.98
C GLY A 280 -3.55 -12.18 19.79
N PHE A 281 -2.55 -11.59 19.16
CA PHE A 281 -2.78 -10.79 17.95
C PHE A 281 -3.21 -11.68 16.78
N THR A 282 -4.38 -11.35 16.19
CA THR A 282 -5.02 -12.11 15.09
C THR A 282 -5.11 -11.32 13.79
N GLY A 283 -4.41 -10.20 13.69
CA GLY A 283 -4.58 -9.25 12.57
C GLY A 283 -4.32 -9.85 11.19
N TYR A 284 -3.49 -10.91 11.10
CA TYR A 284 -3.20 -11.58 9.83
C TYR A 284 -3.99 -12.87 9.58
N ASP A 285 -4.88 -13.30 10.49
CA ASP A 285 -5.69 -14.52 10.29
C ASP A 285 -6.56 -14.43 9.05
N ARG A 286 -7.12 -13.25 8.78
CA ARG A 286 -7.92 -13.02 7.57
C ARG A 286 -7.08 -13.15 6.29
N TRP A 287 -5.79 -12.82 6.36
CA TRP A 287 -4.87 -12.97 5.23
C TRP A 287 -4.66 -14.46 4.89
N PHE A 288 -4.69 -15.36 5.89
CA PHE A 288 -4.62 -16.81 5.72
C PHE A 288 -5.99 -17.50 5.65
N ALA A 289 -7.11 -16.78 5.60
CA ALA A 289 -8.44 -17.38 5.50
C ALA A 289 -8.65 -18.19 4.19
N HIS A 290 -7.87 -17.86 3.17
CA HIS A 290 -7.73 -18.60 1.93
C HIS A 290 -6.28 -19.03 1.75
N LYS A 291 -6.04 -20.04 0.89
CA LYS A 291 -4.66 -20.46 0.58
C LYS A 291 -3.90 -19.28 -0.01
N PRO A 292 -2.71 -18.96 0.53
CA PRO A 292 -1.86 -17.91 -0.02
C PRO A 292 -1.51 -18.16 -1.48
N ASN A 293 -1.31 -17.11 -2.25
CA ASN A 293 -0.93 -17.18 -3.65
C ASN A 293 0.07 -16.06 -4.02
N ASN A 294 0.62 -16.10 -5.22
CA ASN A 294 1.65 -15.13 -5.66
C ASN A 294 1.16 -13.68 -5.62
N ALA A 295 -0.09 -13.41 -6.02
CA ALA A 295 -0.65 -12.06 -6.00
C ALA A 295 -0.76 -11.52 -4.56
N GLN A 296 -1.11 -12.40 -3.62
CA GLN A 296 -1.22 -12.06 -2.21
C GLN A 296 0.17 -11.80 -1.58
N LEU A 297 1.18 -12.59 -1.90
CA LEU A 297 2.55 -12.33 -1.47
C LEU A 297 3.09 -11.03 -2.07
N ALA A 298 2.81 -10.76 -3.35
CA ALA A 298 3.21 -9.54 -4.02
C ALA A 298 2.58 -8.30 -3.36
N SER A 299 1.32 -8.37 -2.90
CA SER A 299 0.64 -7.25 -2.23
C SER A 299 1.33 -6.78 -0.95
N ILE A 300 2.09 -7.65 -0.27
CA ILE A 300 2.91 -7.27 0.90
C ILE A 300 4.27 -6.73 0.44
N ALA A 301 4.92 -7.41 -0.50
CA ALA A 301 6.28 -7.08 -0.93
C ALA A 301 6.43 -5.65 -1.47
N ILE A 302 5.43 -5.14 -2.19
CA ILE A 302 5.49 -3.77 -2.74
C ILE A 302 5.62 -2.68 -1.67
N TYR A 303 5.12 -2.92 -0.44
CA TYR A 303 5.20 -1.97 0.67
C TYR A 303 6.46 -2.13 1.51
N THR A 304 7.12 -3.28 1.49
CA THR A 304 8.12 -3.64 2.51
C THR A 304 9.52 -3.84 1.97
N GLN A 305 9.67 -4.18 0.70
CA GLN A 305 10.91 -4.68 0.13
C GLN A 305 12.10 -3.73 0.26
N MET A 306 11.90 -2.41 0.19
CA MET A 306 12.97 -1.41 0.27
C MET A 306 12.95 -0.61 1.60
N VAL A 307 12.06 -0.92 2.53
CA VAL A 307 11.99 -0.21 3.83
C VAL A 307 13.31 -0.25 4.59
N PRO A 308 14.03 -1.38 4.71
CA PRO A 308 15.33 -1.40 5.37
C PRO A 308 16.35 -0.44 4.75
N ALA A 309 16.33 -0.30 3.40
CA ALA A 309 17.23 0.60 2.69
C ALA A 309 16.91 2.07 2.97
N PHE A 310 15.63 2.45 3.01
CA PHE A 310 15.23 3.80 3.39
C PHE A 310 15.51 4.10 4.85
N GLN A 311 15.37 3.14 5.76
CA GLN A 311 15.76 3.30 7.15
C GLN A 311 17.28 3.49 7.29
N ALA A 312 18.09 2.73 6.54
CA ALA A 312 19.55 2.92 6.49
C ALA A 312 19.92 4.31 5.92
N LEU A 313 19.20 4.77 4.89
CA LEU A 313 19.37 6.12 4.34
C LEU A 313 19.05 7.18 5.40
N LEU A 314 17.93 7.04 6.11
CA LEU A 314 17.53 7.96 7.17
C LEU A 314 18.59 8.00 8.31
N ALA A 315 19.11 6.86 8.69
CA ALA A 315 20.19 6.77 9.70
C ALA A 315 21.48 7.45 9.20
N ARG A 316 21.86 7.24 7.93
CA ARG A 316 22.99 7.95 7.29
C ARG A 316 22.82 9.46 7.32
N GLU A 317 21.60 9.94 7.12
CA GLU A 317 21.25 11.36 7.21
C GLU A 317 21.01 11.83 8.67
N ARG A 318 21.47 11.05 9.69
CA ARG A 318 21.40 11.35 11.13
C ARG A 318 19.97 11.58 11.64
N HIS A 319 19.01 10.90 11.05
CA HIS A 319 17.58 11.07 11.33
C HIS A 319 17.03 12.50 11.06
N GLU A 320 17.74 13.32 10.27
CA GLU A 320 17.27 14.64 9.87
C GLU A 320 16.37 14.51 8.63
N LEU A 321 15.06 14.61 8.82
CA LEU A 321 14.07 14.41 7.75
C LEU A 321 14.28 15.32 6.54
N GLY A 322 14.67 16.58 6.74
CA GLY A 322 14.95 17.49 5.64
C GLY A 322 16.09 17.00 4.72
N ARG A 323 17.18 16.47 5.30
CA ARG A 323 18.30 15.86 4.57
C ARG A 323 17.86 14.55 3.92
N PHE A 324 17.12 13.73 4.65
CA PHE A 324 16.57 12.48 4.14
C PHE A 324 15.70 12.72 2.90
N TYR A 325 14.73 13.64 2.96
CA TYR A 325 13.89 13.98 1.80
C TYR A 325 14.70 14.49 0.61
N LYS A 326 15.76 15.28 0.85
CA LYS A 326 16.66 15.71 -0.22
C LYS A 326 17.35 14.52 -0.87
N ALA A 327 17.95 13.61 -0.09
CA ALA A 327 18.62 12.43 -0.59
C ALA A 327 17.65 11.51 -1.37
N VAL A 328 16.41 11.34 -0.89
CA VAL A 328 15.37 10.56 -1.60
C VAL A 328 15.00 11.23 -2.94
N ARG A 329 14.89 12.58 -3.00
CA ARG A 329 14.65 13.28 -4.27
C ARG A 329 15.79 13.10 -5.27
N GLU A 330 17.02 13.04 -4.81
CA GLU A 330 18.19 12.77 -5.67
C GLU A 330 18.13 11.34 -6.22
N LEU A 331 17.83 10.35 -5.39
CA LEU A 331 17.60 8.98 -5.84
C LEU A 331 16.43 8.88 -6.85
N ALA A 332 15.34 9.60 -6.61
CA ALA A 332 14.16 9.61 -7.49
C ALA A 332 14.45 10.10 -8.91
N ARG A 333 15.52 10.87 -9.13
CA ARG A 333 15.96 11.35 -10.45
C ARG A 333 16.74 10.31 -11.25
N LEU A 334 17.27 9.28 -10.58
CA LEU A 334 18.02 8.22 -11.26
C LEU A 334 17.06 7.29 -12.02
N PRO A 335 17.55 6.61 -13.08
CA PRO A 335 16.85 5.48 -13.66
C PRO A 335 16.51 4.41 -12.60
N MET A 336 15.43 3.64 -12.80
CA MET A 336 14.93 2.68 -11.80
C MET A 336 16.01 1.67 -11.37
N GLU A 337 16.79 1.14 -12.31
CA GLU A 337 17.85 0.17 -12.02
C GLU A 337 18.96 0.75 -11.14
N GLU A 338 19.43 1.96 -11.47
CA GLU A 338 20.47 2.67 -10.72
C GLU A 338 19.99 3.03 -9.32
N ARG A 339 18.76 3.55 -9.20
CA ARG A 339 18.12 3.88 -7.94
C ARG A 339 17.97 2.67 -7.04
N THR A 340 17.52 1.54 -7.61
CA THR A 340 17.38 0.28 -6.89
C THR A 340 18.73 -0.25 -6.42
N ALA A 341 19.77 -0.18 -7.25
CA ALA A 341 21.13 -0.59 -6.89
C ALA A 341 21.70 0.29 -5.78
N ALA A 342 21.53 1.63 -5.87
CA ALA A 342 21.97 2.57 -4.86
C ALA A 342 21.31 2.34 -3.49
N LEU A 343 20.01 2.04 -3.46
CA LEU A 343 19.29 1.70 -2.23
C LEU A 343 19.78 0.37 -1.64
N ARG A 344 19.91 -0.66 -2.46
CA ARG A 344 20.41 -1.98 -2.00
C ARG A 344 21.80 -1.90 -1.41
N ALA A 345 22.67 -1.04 -1.92
CA ALA A 345 24.03 -0.85 -1.42
C ALA A 345 24.05 -0.24 0.00
N LEU A 346 22.96 0.32 0.51
CA LEU A 346 22.85 0.86 1.85
C LEU A 346 22.61 -0.22 2.93
N VAL A 347 22.11 -1.38 2.51
CA VAL A 347 21.81 -2.50 3.43
C VAL A 347 22.97 -3.48 3.36
N PRO A 348 23.68 -3.75 4.48
CA PRO A 348 24.69 -4.78 4.48
C PRO A 348 24.09 -6.14 4.10
N PRO A 349 24.80 -7.00 3.36
CA PRO A 349 24.30 -8.32 3.04
C PRO A 349 23.94 -9.04 4.33
N SER A 350 22.74 -9.63 4.38
CA SER A 350 22.32 -10.45 5.52
C SER A 350 23.37 -11.52 5.76
N ARG A 351 24.00 -11.52 6.93
CA ARG A 351 24.85 -12.66 7.33
C ARG A 351 23.94 -13.88 7.36
N THR A 352 24.14 -14.78 6.43
CA THR A 352 23.61 -16.14 6.52
C THR A 352 24.11 -16.71 7.84
N PRO A 353 23.27 -17.19 8.74
CA PRO A 353 23.76 -17.96 9.90
C PRO A 353 24.44 -19.20 9.33
N GLU A 354 25.72 -19.40 9.70
CA GLU A 354 26.44 -20.65 9.47
C GLU A 354 25.78 -21.83 10.20
#